data_06e8d45cc7257594f1cf92deedd09a0f
#
_entry.id   06e8d45cc7257594f1cf92deedd09a0f
#
_cell.length_a   1.000
_cell.length_b   1.000
_cell.length_c   1.000
_cell.angle_alpha   90.00
_cell.angle_beta   90.00
_cell.angle_gamma   90.00
#
_symmetry.space_group_name_H-M   'P 1'
#
loop_
_entity.id
_entity.type
_entity.pdbx_description
1 polymer ?
#
loop_
_entity_poly.entity_id
_entity_poly.type
_entity_poly.pdbx_seq_one_letter_code
_entity_poly.pdbx_strand_id
1 'polypeptide(L)'
;DLRFNLNIGVDVSKSNGTVDVAPGAEQSIHATDQAGSGYHSNYSQLRRDQTLEFYGAYAKTLGKHSFDVMLGYSWQWYYTQSYNETYRVADMNKWNYDSGEPYVALDSTAANYYISEPKTSKSEYFLVSFFGRANYSYDNRYSVTATLRADGTSRFANNKWGIFPSVALAWNAKNESFLEDVDALSALKVRLSYGQTGQQDVGGLYDALPTYYHNTLGSYFPFGGYTDGAGLVY
;
A
#
# COMPACT_ATOMS: atom_id res chain seq x y z
N ASP A 1 -33.90 -3.51 -14.94
CA ASP A 1 -32.75 -4.12 -15.63
C ASP A 1 -31.79 -4.73 -14.63
N LEU A 2 -31.36 -5.95 -14.87
CA LEU A 2 -30.34 -6.64 -14.09
C LEU A 2 -29.05 -6.68 -14.92
N ARG A 3 -27.89 -6.29 -14.31
CA ARG A 3 -26.58 -6.27 -14.94
C ARG A 3 -25.56 -6.93 -14.04
N PHE A 4 -24.63 -7.66 -14.64
CA PHE A 4 -23.48 -8.21 -13.94
C PHE A 4 -22.20 -7.68 -14.57
N ASN A 5 -21.23 -7.37 -13.75
CA ASN A 5 -19.93 -6.85 -14.18
C ASN A 5 -18.84 -7.68 -13.51
N LEU A 6 -17.84 -8.04 -14.31
CA LEU A 6 -16.63 -8.72 -13.86
C LEU A 6 -15.43 -7.94 -14.39
N ASN A 7 -14.58 -7.47 -13.48
CA ASN A 7 -13.32 -6.81 -13.78
C ASN A 7 -12.18 -7.67 -13.27
N ILE A 8 -11.20 -7.92 -14.12
CA ILE A 8 -9.97 -8.61 -13.77
C ILE A 8 -8.82 -7.73 -14.21
N GLY A 9 -7.92 -7.44 -13.30
CA GLY A 9 -6.73 -6.63 -13.55
C GLY A 9 -5.47 -7.35 -13.09
N VAL A 10 -4.40 -7.22 -13.86
CA VAL A 10 -3.05 -7.67 -13.51
C VAL A 10 -2.08 -6.57 -13.90
N ASP A 11 -1.31 -6.10 -12.94
CA ASP A 11 -0.18 -5.19 -13.16
C ASP A 11 1.11 -5.89 -12.76
N VAL A 12 2.13 -5.81 -13.62
CA VAL A 12 3.46 -6.36 -13.35
C VAL A 12 4.49 -5.29 -13.69
N SER A 13 5.22 -4.85 -12.69
CA SER A 13 6.32 -3.90 -12.84
C SER A 13 7.63 -4.54 -12.40
N LYS A 14 8.66 -4.40 -13.23
CA LYS A 14 10.02 -4.81 -12.89
C LYS A 14 10.95 -3.65 -13.12
N SER A 15 11.72 -3.31 -12.11
CA SER A 15 12.79 -2.32 -12.19
C SER A 15 14.11 -2.93 -11.70
N ASN A 16 15.19 -2.49 -12.28
CA ASN A 16 16.54 -2.79 -11.83
C ASN A 16 17.44 -1.59 -12.11
N GLY A 17 18.47 -1.46 -11.35
CA GLY A 17 19.43 -0.37 -11.52
C GLY A 17 20.61 -0.51 -10.59
N THR A 18 21.49 0.46 -10.69
CA THR A 18 22.69 0.59 -9.88
C THR A 18 22.70 1.94 -9.19
N VAL A 19 23.35 1.99 -8.04
CA VAL A 19 23.64 3.23 -7.31
C VAL A 19 25.13 3.23 -7.04
N ASP A 20 25.82 4.27 -7.53
CA ASP A 20 27.24 4.51 -7.29
C ASP A 20 27.38 5.75 -6.41
N VAL A 21 28.06 5.61 -5.29
CA VAL A 21 28.35 6.70 -4.37
C VAL A 21 29.85 6.85 -4.27
N ALA A 22 30.35 7.99 -4.70
CA ALA A 22 31.77 8.30 -4.69
C ALA A 22 32.36 8.34 -3.26
N PRO A 23 33.65 8.06 -3.10
CA PRO A 23 34.35 8.29 -1.85
C PRO A 23 34.30 9.74 -1.45
N GLY A 24 34.17 9.99 -0.15
CA GLY A 24 34.07 11.35 0.38
C GLY A 24 32.73 12.03 0.12
N ALA A 25 31.80 11.40 -0.60
CA ALA A 25 30.44 11.90 -0.72
C ALA A 25 29.75 11.89 0.66
N GLU A 26 28.93 12.88 0.94
CA GLU A 26 28.23 13.02 2.23
C GLU A 26 27.46 11.75 2.61
N GLN A 27 26.81 11.12 1.64
CA GLN A 27 26.08 9.87 1.83
C GLN A 27 26.96 8.69 2.27
N SER A 28 28.26 8.68 1.90
CA SER A 28 29.19 7.63 2.32
C SER A 28 29.82 7.93 3.67
N ILE A 29 29.94 9.20 4.06
CA ILE A 29 30.52 9.64 5.34
C ILE A 29 29.67 9.17 6.53
N HIS A 30 28.36 9.14 6.35
CA HIS A 30 27.40 8.70 7.39
C HIS A 30 27.14 7.19 7.42
N ALA A 31 27.75 6.43 6.53
CA ALA A 31 27.63 4.96 6.56
C ALA A 31 28.44 4.39 7.73
N THR A 32 27.77 3.66 8.62
CA THR A 32 28.28 3.23 9.93
C THR A 32 29.54 2.36 9.91
N ASP A 33 29.80 1.63 8.83
CA ASP A 33 30.83 0.59 8.86
C ASP A 33 32.13 0.96 8.14
N GLN A 34 32.10 1.89 7.20
CA GLN A 34 33.30 2.39 6.49
C GLN A 34 33.04 3.81 5.97
N ALA A 35 32.98 4.78 6.89
CA ALA A 35 32.72 6.17 6.58
C ALA A 35 33.67 6.72 5.52
N GLY A 36 33.08 7.24 4.44
CA GLY A 36 33.82 7.91 3.37
C GLY A 36 34.34 7.00 2.25
N SER A 37 34.15 5.68 2.30
CA SER A 37 34.71 4.76 1.29
C SER A 37 33.90 4.68 -0.01
N GLY A 38 32.71 5.28 -0.08
CA GLY A 38 31.80 5.10 -1.21
C GLY A 38 31.21 3.68 -1.30
N TYR A 39 30.33 3.45 -2.25
CA TYR A 39 29.78 2.12 -2.49
C TYR A 39 29.16 2.02 -3.88
N HIS A 40 29.09 0.80 -4.40
CA HIS A 40 28.29 0.39 -5.54
C HIS A 40 27.17 -0.53 -5.06
N SER A 41 25.95 -0.30 -5.51
CA SER A 41 24.80 -1.12 -5.13
C SER A 41 23.98 -1.50 -6.36
N ASN A 42 23.71 -2.79 -6.50
CA ASN A 42 22.77 -3.32 -7.47
C ASN A 42 21.43 -3.55 -6.81
N TYR A 43 20.35 -3.07 -7.43
CA TYR A 43 19.02 -3.34 -6.94
C TYR A 43 18.10 -3.86 -8.04
N SER A 44 17.15 -4.68 -7.65
CA SER A 44 16.01 -5.02 -8.50
C SER A 44 14.74 -5.08 -7.67
N GLN A 45 13.64 -4.71 -8.29
CA GLN A 45 12.31 -4.78 -7.68
C GLN A 45 11.33 -5.41 -8.67
N LEU A 46 10.54 -6.36 -8.18
CA LEU A 46 9.42 -6.94 -8.87
C LEU A 46 8.15 -6.65 -8.06
N ARG A 47 7.19 -6.00 -8.69
CA ARG A 47 5.85 -5.78 -8.15
C ARG A 47 4.82 -6.49 -9.02
N ARG A 48 3.86 -7.14 -8.37
CA ARG A 48 2.72 -7.78 -9.02
C ARG A 48 1.47 -7.43 -8.23
N ASP A 49 0.52 -6.81 -8.92
CA ASP A 49 -0.77 -6.47 -8.35
C ASP A 49 -1.84 -7.20 -9.15
N GLN A 50 -2.77 -7.85 -8.46
CA GLN A 50 -3.89 -8.55 -9.08
C GLN A 50 -5.18 -8.05 -8.46
N THR A 51 -6.17 -7.84 -9.29
CA THR A 51 -7.50 -7.37 -8.87
C THR A 51 -8.57 -8.22 -9.55
N LEU A 52 -9.54 -8.64 -8.75
CA LEU A 52 -10.78 -9.22 -9.23
C LEU A 52 -11.93 -8.47 -8.57
N GLU A 53 -12.86 -7.98 -9.37
CA GLU A 53 -14.07 -7.34 -8.89
C GLU A 53 -15.27 -7.91 -9.63
N PHE A 54 -16.28 -8.30 -8.87
CA PHE A 54 -17.55 -8.78 -9.40
C PHE A 54 -18.68 -8.08 -8.69
N TYR A 55 -19.64 -7.54 -9.45
CA TYR A 55 -20.85 -6.96 -8.87
C TYR A 55 -22.06 -7.14 -9.76
N GLY A 56 -23.20 -7.27 -9.12
CA GLY A 56 -24.53 -7.26 -9.75
C GLY A 56 -25.26 -5.96 -9.40
N ALA A 57 -25.92 -5.37 -10.38
CA ALA A 57 -26.73 -4.18 -10.21
C ALA A 57 -28.13 -4.41 -10.78
N TYR A 58 -29.15 -3.99 -10.05
CA TYR A 58 -30.55 -4.06 -10.43
C TYR A 58 -31.16 -2.67 -10.33
N ALA A 59 -31.72 -2.18 -11.44
CA ALA A 59 -32.42 -0.91 -11.50
C ALA A 59 -33.85 -1.09 -11.99
N LYS A 60 -34.82 -0.43 -11.33
CA LYS A 60 -36.22 -0.45 -11.71
C LYS A 60 -36.90 0.87 -11.37
N THR A 61 -37.71 1.36 -12.29
CA THR A 61 -38.59 2.51 -12.08
C THR A 61 -40.04 2.05 -12.12
N LEU A 62 -40.82 2.45 -11.12
CA LEU A 62 -42.26 2.16 -10.96
C LEU A 62 -43.00 3.46 -10.71
N GLY A 63 -43.55 4.05 -11.77
CA GLY A 63 -44.16 5.37 -11.68
C GLY A 63 -43.19 6.44 -11.17
N LYS A 64 -43.46 7.02 -10.01
CA LYS A 64 -42.60 8.03 -9.36
C LYS A 64 -41.45 7.47 -8.55
N HIS A 65 -41.37 6.14 -8.39
CA HIS A 65 -40.38 5.45 -7.58
C HIS A 65 -39.27 4.90 -8.47
N SER A 66 -38.02 5.23 -8.19
CA SER A 66 -36.84 4.68 -8.86
C SER A 66 -35.93 4.03 -7.84
N PHE A 67 -35.56 2.79 -8.11
CA PHE A 67 -34.68 1.97 -7.27
C PHE A 67 -33.47 1.55 -8.07
N ASP A 68 -32.30 1.64 -7.47
CA ASP A 68 -31.05 1.08 -7.98
C ASP A 68 -30.31 0.44 -6.82
N VAL A 69 -30.03 -0.85 -6.94
CA VAL A 69 -29.34 -1.63 -5.91
C VAL A 69 -28.15 -2.33 -6.55
N MET A 70 -26.99 -2.24 -5.92
CA MET A 70 -25.76 -2.91 -6.32
C MET A 70 -25.18 -3.68 -5.16
N LEU A 71 -24.75 -4.91 -5.41
CA LEU A 71 -24.01 -5.75 -4.48
C LEU A 71 -22.76 -6.28 -5.17
N GLY A 72 -21.65 -6.25 -4.47
CA GLY A 72 -20.40 -6.66 -5.07
C GLY A 72 -19.37 -7.20 -4.08
N TYR A 73 -18.37 -7.81 -4.68
CA TYR A 73 -17.21 -8.39 -4.06
C TYR A 73 -15.97 -7.91 -4.79
N SER A 74 -14.89 -7.58 -4.07
CA SER A 74 -13.59 -7.37 -4.67
C SER A 74 -12.50 -8.11 -3.89
N TRP A 75 -11.52 -8.58 -4.63
CA TRP A 75 -10.30 -9.18 -4.10
C TRP A 75 -9.10 -8.53 -4.78
N GLN A 76 -8.10 -8.19 -3.97
CA GLN A 76 -6.85 -7.59 -4.43
C GLN A 76 -5.68 -8.30 -3.75
N TRP A 77 -4.67 -8.59 -4.52
CA TRP A 77 -3.41 -9.15 -4.04
C TRP A 77 -2.25 -8.28 -4.49
N TYR A 78 -1.41 -7.95 -3.55
CA TYR A 78 -0.23 -7.14 -3.77
C TYR A 78 1.01 -7.94 -3.37
N TYR A 79 1.98 -8.00 -4.27
CA TYR A 79 3.25 -8.68 -4.04
C TYR A 79 4.39 -7.78 -4.46
N THR A 80 5.37 -7.62 -3.58
CA THR A 80 6.61 -6.91 -3.86
C THR A 80 7.79 -7.77 -3.43
N GLN A 81 8.76 -7.94 -4.32
CA GLN A 81 10.04 -8.54 -4.04
C GLN A 81 11.12 -7.54 -4.38
N SER A 82 11.99 -7.24 -3.43
CA SER A 82 13.15 -6.37 -3.62
C SER A 82 14.42 -7.15 -3.37
N TYR A 83 15.41 -6.94 -4.20
CA TYR A 83 16.76 -7.44 -4.07
C TYR A 83 17.70 -6.25 -4.00
N ASN A 84 18.65 -6.29 -3.10
CA ASN A 84 19.72 -5.31 -2.99
C ASN A 84 21.02 -6.03 -2.62
N GLU A 85 22.10 -5.67 -3.30
CA GLU A 85 23.44 -6.12 -3.02
C GLU A 85 24.36 -4.91 -3.08
N THR A 86 25.17 -4.70 -2.05
CA THR A 86 26.03 -3.52 -1.93
C THR A 86 27.49 -3.95 -1.79
N TYR A 87 28.32 -3.36 -2.59
CA TYR A 87 29.79 -3.54 -2.61
C TYR A 87 30.44 -2.30 -2.05
N ARG A 88 31.34 -2.48 -1.11
CA ARG A 88 32.16 -1.41 -0.54
C ARG A 88 33.63 -1.81 -0.65
N VAL A 89 34.48 -0.87 -1.00
CA VAL A 89 35.92 -1.08 -1.15
C VAL A 89 36.63 -0.22 -0.14
N ALA A 90 37.50 -0.81 0.67
CA ALA A 90 38.32 -0.08 1.63
C ALA A 90 39.36 0.82 0.97
N ASP A 91 39.86 0.43 -0.19
CA ASP A 91 40.77 1.23 -1.00
C ASP A 91 40.12 1.67 -2.30
N MET A 92 39.75 2.92 -2.35
CA MET A 92 38.98 3.53 -3.43
C MET A 92 39.74 3.61 -4.76
N ASN A 93 41.06 3.51 -4.77
CA ASN A 93 41.86 3.48 -6.00
C ASN A 93 41.67 2.16 -6.76
N LYS A 94 41.02 1.18 -6.17
CA LYS A 94 40.74 -0.12 -6.78
C LYS A 94 39.34 -0.28 -7.35
N TRP A 95 38.53 0.78 -7.31
CA TRP A 95 37.18 0.76 -7.85
C TRP A 95 37.09 1.51 -9.17
N ASN A 96 36.55 0.86 -10.20
CA ASN A 96 36.28 1.50 -11.49
C ASN A 96 34.82 1.94 -11.56
N TYR A 97 34.57 3.24 -11.43
CA TYR A 97 33.23 3.81 -11.46
C TYR A 97 32.59 3.73 -12.84
N ASP A 98 33.32 3.69 -13.92
CA ASP A 98 32.80 3.65 -15.28
C ASP A 98 32.22 2.26 -15.63
N SER A 99 32.84 1.20 -15.11
CA SER A 99 32.39 -0.17 -15.35
C SER A 99 31.51 -0.73 -14.23
N GLY A 100 31.50 -0.10 -13.05
CA GLY A 100 30.88 -0.65 -11.85
C GLY A 100 31.57 -1.90 -11.32
N GLU A 101 32.82 -2.13 -11.73
CA GLU A 101 33.63 -3.29 -11.39
C GLU A 101 34.93 -2.86 -10.73
N PRO A 102 35.48 -3.64 -9.81
CA PRO A 102 36.80 -3.38 -9.27
C PRO A 102 37.89 -3.48 -10.34
N TYR A 103 38.90 -2.59 -10.28
CA TYR A 103 40.02 -2.61 -11.20
C TYR A 103 40.87 -3.90 -11.15
N VAL A 104 40.78 -4.60 -10.06
CA VAL A 104 41.49 -5.89 -9.87
C VAL A 104 40.40 -6.93 -9.52
N ALA A 105 40.50 -8.10 -10.14
CA ALA A 105 39.67 -9.24 -9.76
C ALA A 105 39.77 -9.43 -8.24
N LEU A 106 38.66 -9.28 -7.55
CA LEU A 106 38.62 -9.30 -6.10
C LEU A 106 38.88 -10.72 -5.65
N ASP A 107 40.02 -10.94 -5.06
CA ASP A 107 40.23 -12.09 -4.23
C ASP A 107 39.37 -11.92 -2.96
N SER A 108 38.38 -12.78 -2.75
CA SER A 108 37.52 -12.77 -1.59
C SER A 108 38.27 -12.90 -0.26
N THR A 109 39.56 -13.20 -0.33
CA THR A 109 40.47 -13.27 0.82
C THR A 109 41.22 -11.94 1.08
N ALA A 110 41.11 -10.96 0.17
CA ALA A 110 41.78 -9.67 0.35
C ALA A 110 41.04 -8.83 1.39
N ALA A 111 41.69 -8.41 2.45
CA ALA A 111 41.19 -7.60 3.56
C ALA A 111 40.62 -6.21 3.17
N ASN A 112 40.60 -5.89 1.88
CA ASN A 112 40.24 -4.58 1.33
C ASN A 112 38.87 -4.55 0.63
N TYR A 113 38.10 -5.61 0.75
CA TYR A 113 36.81 -5.74 0.07
C TYR A 113 35.72 -6.24 0.99
N TYR A 114 34.63 -5.55 1.01
CA TYR A 114 33.44 -5.94 1.78
C TYR A 114 32.24 -6.01 0.85
N ILE A 115 31.64 -7.18 0.73
CA ILE A 115 30.32 -7.37 0.13
C ILE A 115 29.32 -7.46 1.28
N SER A 116 28.32 -6.60 1.28
CA SER A 116 27.16 -6.86 2.14
C SER A 116 26.42 -8.07 1.58
N GLU A 117 26.01 -8.97 2.45
CA GLU A 117 25.17 -10.09 2.03
C GLU A 117 23.98 -9.60 1.21
N PRO A 118 23.70 -10.25 0.04
CA PRO A 118 22.55 -9.89 -0.77
C PRO A 118 21.26 -9.98 0.07
N LYS A 119 20.55 -8.88 0.14
CA LYS A 119 19.28 -8.82 0.87
C LYS A 119 18.11 -8.98 -0.10
N THR A 120 17.34 -10.06 0.10
CA THR A 120 16.06 -10.22 -0.59
C THR A 120 14.95 -10.01 0.42
N SER A 121 14.09 -9.04 0.18
CA SER A 121 12.86 -8.85 0.94
C SER A 121 11.66 -9.17 0.07
N LYS A 122 10.68 -9.84 0.68
CA LYS A 122 9.40 -10.16 0.04
C LYS A 122 8.29 -9.69 0.95
N SER A 123 7.30 -9.07 0.37
CA SER A 123 6.12 -8.64 1.08
C SER A 123 4.88 -8.90 0.24
N GLU A 124 3.83 -9.36 0.87
CA GLU A 124 2.54 -9.57 0.23
C GLU A 124 1.40 -9.27 1.19
N TYR A 125 0.30 -8.80 0.64
CA TYR A 125 -0.93 -8.62 1.40
C TYR A 125 -2.15 -8.76 0.50
N PHE A 126 -3.27 -9.05 1.13
CA PHE A 126 -4.56 -9.24 0.49
C PHE A 126 -5.56 -8.23 1.03
N LEU A 127 -6.43 -7.80 0.14
CA LEU A 127 -7.61 -7.03 0.44
C LEU A 127 -8.83 -7.77 -0.08
N VAL A 128 -9.83 -7.92 0.76
CA VAL A 128 -11.12 -8.51 0.40
C VAL A 128 -12.21 -7.54 0.82
N SER A 129 -13.11 -7.22 -0.08
CA SER A 129 -14.19 -6.29 0.20
C SER A 129 -15.53 -6.85 -0.25
N PHE A 130 -16.54 -6.70 0.61
CA PHE A 130 -17.94 -6.85 0.26
C PHE A 130 -18.59 -5.47 0.32
N PHE A 131 -19.33 -5.13 -0.70
CA PHE A 131 -19.97 -3.81 -0.74
C PHE A 131 -21.39 -3.89 -1.29
N GLY A 132 -22.22 -3.02 -0.78
CA GLY A 132 -23.59 -2.82 -1.24
C GLY A 132 -23.96 -1.36 -1.27
N ARG A 133 -24.74 -0.98 -2.27
CA ARG A 133 -25.31 0.35 -2.42
C ARG A 133 -26.77 0.22 -2.79
N ALA A 134 -27.62 1.01 -2.15
CA ALA A 134 -29.00 1.18 -2.52
C ALA A 134 -29.29 2.66 -2.75
N ASN A 135 -29.81 2.98 -3.92
CA ASN A 135 -30.31 4.30 -4.27
C ASN A 135 -31.82 4.23 -4.41
N TYR A 136 -32.51 5.15 -3.80
CA TYR A 136 -33.95 5.33 -3.96
C TYR A 136 -34.24 6.78 -4.30
N SER A 137 -35.07 7.00 -5.29
CA SER A 137 -35.54 8.34 -5.66
C SER A 137 -37.06 8.34 -5.82
N TYR A 138 -37.68 9.39 -5.30
CA TYR A 138 -39.12 9.64 -5.43
C TYR A 138 -39.35 10.95 -6.22
N ASP A 139 -40.07 10.82 -7.32
CA ASP A 139 -40.54 11.91 -8.18
C ASP A 139 -39.43 12.87 -8.63
N ASN A 140 -38.20 12.40 -8.74
CA ASN A 140 -36.99 13.21 -8.97
C ASN A 140 -36.80 14.37 -7.97
N ARG A 141 -37.51 14.37 -6.87
CA ARG A 141 -37.46 15.38 -5.81
C ARG A 141 -36.60 14.95 -4.64
N TYR A 142 -36.84 13.76 -4.14
CA TYR A 142 -36.17 13.21 -2.96
C TYR A 142 -35.30 12.02 -3.39
N SER A 143 -34.08 11.97 -2.95
CA SER A 143 -33.20 10.83 -3.19
C SER A 143 -32.47 10.44 -1.92
N VAL A 144 -32.37 9.14 -1.68
CA VAL A 144 -31.63 8.54 -0.57
C VAL A 144 -30.63 7.56 -1.16
N THR A 145 -29.40 7.64 -0.75
CA THR A 145 -28.37 6.66 -1.04
C THR A 145 -27.86 6.06 0.27
N ALA A 146 -27.88 4.75 0.40
CA ALA A 146 -27.23 4.04 1.50
C ALA A 146 -26.12 3.15 0.93
N THR A 147 -24.94 3.16 1.56
CA THR A 147 -23.83 2.30 1.19
C THR A 147 -23.30 1.59 2.43
N LEU A 148 -23.01 0.32 2.29
CA LEU A 148 -22.31 -0.48 3.30
C LEU A 148 -21.13 -1.16 2.64
N ARG A 149 -19.94 -1.03 3.23
CA ARG A 149 -18.74 -1.69 2.79
C ARG A 149 -18.08 -2.39 3.97
N ALA A 150 -17.67 -3.64 3.78
CA ALA A 150 -16.88 -4.40 4.72
C ALA A 150 -15.55 -4.75 4.04
N ASP A 151 -14.46 -4.25 4.59
CA ASP A 151 -13.10 -4.46 4.06
C ASP A 151 -12.27 -5.29 5.02
N GLY A 152 -11.70 -6.37 4.52
CA GLY A 152 -10.75 -7.22 5.22
C GLY A 152 -9.36 -7.08 4.64
N THR A 153 -8.35 -7.00 5.50
CA THR A 153 -6.95 -6.91 5.08
C THR A 153 -6.07 -7.85 5.88
N SER A 154 -5.08 -8.46 5.22
CA SER A 154 -4.07 -9.28 5.89
C SER A 154 -2.99 -8.46 6.61
N ARG A 155 -2.97 -7.14 6.44
CA ARG A 155 -1.98 -6.24 7.07
C ARG A 155 -2.11 -6.17 8.59
N PHE A 156 -3.31 -6.44 9.13
CA PHE A 156 -3.55 -6.42 10.57
C PHE A 156 -3.52 -7.82 11.17
N ALA A 157 -2.82 -7.98 12.27
CA ALA A 157 -2.77 -9.23 13.02
C ALA A 157 -4.13 -9.56 13.66
N ASN A 158 -4.75 -8.55 14.26
CA ASN A 158 -6.06 -8.60 14.91
C ASN A 158 -7.03 -7.65 14.19
N ASN A 159 -8.34 -7.87 14.35
CA ASN A 159 -9.37 -7.00 13.80
C ASN A 159 -9.19 -6.72 12.29
N LYS A 160 -9.04 -7.79 11.52
CA LYS A 160 -8.78 -7.72 10.09
C LYS A 160 -9.88 -7.08 9.27
N TRP A 161 -11.08 -6.94 9.84
CA TRP A 161 -12.28 -6.43 9.17
C TRP A 161 -12.69 -5.07 9.71
N GLY A 162 -12.99 -4.14 8.80
CA GLY A 162 -13.63 -2.87 9.07
C GLY A 162 -14.98 -2.77 8.33
N ILE A 163 -15.97 -2.13 8.95
CA ILE A 163 -17.29 -1.89 8.38
C ILE A 163 -17.47 -0.40 8.22
N PHE A 164 -17.83 0.04 7.03
CA PHE A 164 -17.92 1.44 6.64
C PHE A 164 -19.32 1.77 6.08
N PRO A 165 -20.26 2.17 6.93
CA PRO A 165 -21.56 2.62 6.49
C PRO A 165 -21.54 4.07 6.01
N SER A 166 -22.38 4.39 5.02
CA SER A 166 -22.65 5.78 4.65
C SER A 166 -24.10 5.97 4.21
N VAL A 167 -24.62 7.18 4.41
CA VAL A 167 -25.92 7.59 3.96
C VAL A 167 -25.83 8.99 3.37
N ALA A 168 -26.56 9.22 2.27
CA ALA A 168 -26.68 10.53 1.64
C ALA A 168 -28.16 10.80 1.31
N LEU A 169 -28.59 12.02 1.58
CA LEU A 169 -29.91 12.54 1.27
C LEU A 169 -29.75 13.67 0.25
N ALA A 170 -30.64 13.74 -0.73
CA ALA A 170 -30.70 14.84 -1.66
C ALA A 170 -32.16 15.28 -1.87
N TRP A 171 -32.37 16.57 -1.81
CA TRP A 171 -33.65 17.23 -2.11
C TRP A 171 -33.47 18.15 -3.29
N ASN A 172 -34.21 17.89 -4.34
CA ASN A 172 -34.26 18.71 -5.55
C ASN A 172 -35.40 19.71 -5.43
N ALA A 173 -35.17 20.80 -4.69
CA ALA A 173 -36.16 21.76 -4.33
C ALA A 173 -36.80 22.49 -5.52
N LYS A 174 -36.04 22.65 -6.63
CA LYS A 174 -36.57 23.24 -7.87
C LYS A 174 -37.77 22.47 -8.44
N ASN A 175 -37.84 21.16 -8.19
CA ASN A 175 -38.92 20.31 -8.69
C ASN A 175 -40.18 20.33 -7.78
N GLU A 176 -40.17 21.17 -6.75
CA GLU A 176 -41.37 21.35 -5.91
C GLU A 176 -42.33 22.35 -6.58
N SER A 177 -43.60 22.12 -6.43
CA SER A 177 -44.67 22.92 -7.03
C SER A 177 -44.61 24.40 -6.68
N PHE A 178 -44.05 24.75 -5.53
CA PHE A 178 -43.89 26.16 -5.11
C PHE A 178 -42.67 26.87 -5.69
N LEU A 179 -41.74 26.13 -6.34
CA LEU A 179 -40.59 26.69 -7.01
C LEU A 179 -40.55 26.38 -8.51
N GLU A 180 -41.49 25.59 -9.00
CA GLU A 180 -41.54 25.14 -10.40
C GLU A 180 -41.64 26.34 -11.36
N ASP A 181 -42.48 27.35 -11.01
CA ASP A 181 -42.79 28.54 -11.81
C ASP A 181 -41.78 29.72 -11.59
N VAL A 182 -40.74 29.53 -10.77
CA VAL A 182 -39.74 30.60 -10.52
C VAL A 182 -38.68 30.61 -11.61
N ASP A 183 -38.87 31.44 -12.63
CA ASP A 183 -37.96 31.53 -13.81
C ASP A 183 -36.54 31.98 -13.45
N ALA A 184 -36.39 32.78 -12.40
CA ALA A 184 -35.08 33.23 -11.92
C ALA A 184 -34.21 32.11 -11.34
N LEU A 185 -34.80 30.93 -11.03
CA LEU A 185 -34.12 29.81 -10.42
C LEU A 185 -34.12 28.59 -11.36
N SER A 186 -33.00 28.33 -12.00
CA SER A 186 -32.85 27.20 -12.93
C SER A 186 -32.66 25.83 -12.21
N ALA A 187 -32.02 25.81 -11.03
CA ALA A 187 -31.82 24.62 -10.22
C ALA A 187 -31.60 24.98 -8.75
N LEU A 188 -32.18 24.20 -7.86
CA LEU A 188 -31.91 24.25 -6.42
C LEU A 188 -31.89 22.82 -5.89
N LYS A 189 -30.73 22.36 -5.41
CA LYS A 189 -30.56 21.03 -4.84
C LYS A 189 -29.80 21.09 -3.53
N VAL A 190 -30.40 20.59 -2.48
CA VAL A 190 -29.78 20.45 -1.16
C VAL A 190 -29.30 19.01 -0.97
N ARG A 191 -28.10 18.83 -0.43
CA ARG A 191 -27.52 17.51 -0.15
C ARG A 191 -26.96 17.47 1.26
N LEU A 192 -27.19 16.35 1.94
CA LEU A 192 -26.63 16.04 3.24
C LEU A 192 -26.08 14.62 3.19
N SER A 193 -24.88 14.41 3.68
CA SER A 193 -24.29 13.07 3.75
C SER A 193 -23.50 12.87 5.03
N TYR A 194 -23.50 11.62 5.50
CA TYR A 194 -22.70 11.13 6.60
C TYR A 194 -22.08 9.79 6.20
N GLY A 195 -20.84 9.56 6.58
CA GLY A 195 -20.18 8.29 6.32
C GLY A 195 -18.96 8.09 7.19
N GLN A 196 -18.62 6.83 7.39
CA GLN A 196 -17.39 6.39 8.03
C GLN A 196 -16.42 5.87 6.98
N THR A 197 -15.18 6.23 7.09
CA THR A 197 -14.07 5.73 6.24
C THR A 197 -12.99 5.14 7.11
N GLY A 198 -12.30 4.13 6.61
CA GLY A 198 -11.14 3.52 7.25
C GLY A 198 -9.87 3.84 6.51
N GLN A 199 -8.76 3.83 7.23
CA GLN A 199 -7.43 3.85 6.65
C GLN A 199 -6.72 2.55 7.01
N GLN A 200 -6.17 1.89 6.00
CA GLN A 200 -5.42 0.64 6.16
C GLN A 200 -3.92 0.83 5.91
N ASP A 201 -3.51 2.00 5.45
CA ASP A 201 -2.10 2.36 5.29
C ASP A 201 -1.65 3.13 6.54
N VAL A 202 -1.11 2.38 7.51
CA VAL A 202 -0.71 2.88 8.83
C VAL A 202 0.80 2.87 9.02
N GLY A 203 1.57 2.84 7.93
CA GLY A 203 3.03 2.75 7.97
C GLY A 203 3.54 1.51 7.25
N GLY A 204 4.40 0.73 7.88
CA GLY A 204 4.93 -0.51 7.30
C GLY A 204 3.87 -1.60 7.12
N LEU A 205 4.19 -2.57 6.27
CA LEU A 205 3.27 -3.63 5.89
C LEU A 205 2.92 -4.57 7.05
N TYR A 206 3.81 -4.67 8.03
CA TYR A 206 3.73 -5.56 9.17
C TYR A 206 3.93 -4.86 10.51
N ASP A 207 3.74 -3.54 10.58
CA ASP A 207 3.94 -2.74 11.79
C ASP A 207 3.02 -3.16 12.96
N ALA A 208 1.93 -3.85 12.65
CA ALA A 208 1.02 -4.41 13.65
C ALA A 208 1.50 -5.75 14.23
N LEU A 209 2.60 -6.33 13.73
CA LEU A 209 3.17 -7.56 14.24
C LEU A 209 4.33 -7.23 15.18
N PRO A 210 4.45 -7.92 16.32
CA PRO A 210 5.64 -7.81 17.15
C PRO A 210 6.86 -8.29 16.37
N THR A 211 7.84 -7.41 16.20
CA THR A 211 9.12 -7.73 15.57
C THR A 211 10.19 -7.86 16.63
N TYR A 212 10.96 -8.91 16.52
CA TYR A 212 12.12 -9.18 17.40
C TYR A 212 13.39 -9.07 16.55
N TYR A 213 14.35 -8.33 17.03
CA TYR A 213 15.68 -8.35 16.42
C TYR A 213 16.74 -8.63 17.46
N HIS A 214 17.74 -9.35 17.03
CA HIS A 214 18.88 -9.70 17.87
C HIS A 214 19.86 -8.50 17.84
N ASN A 215 20.07 -7.91 19.00
CA ASN A 215 21.07 -6.85 19.15
C ASN A 215 22.25 -7.38 19.97
N THR A 216 23.45 -7.41 19.37
CA THR A 216 24.67 -7.86 20.02
C THR A 216 25.32 -6.81 20.90
N LEU A 217 24.90 -5.55 20.82
CA LEU A 217 25.46 -4.42 21.55
C LEU A 217 24.43 -3.84 22.52
N GLY A 218 24.47 -4.26 23.78
CA GLY A 218 23.83 -3.52 24.88
C GLY A 218 22.47 -3.99 25.38
N SER A 219 21.90 -5.06 24.86
CA SER A 219 20.69 -5.65 25.44
C SER A 219 21.02 -6.94 26.16
N TYR A 220 20.96 -6.88 27.48
CA TYR A 220 21.13 -8.04 28.33
C TYR A 220 19.78 -8.53 28.83
N PHE A 221 19.37 -9.70 28.39
CA PHE A 221 18.36 -10.46 29.10
C PHE A 221 19.04 -11.69 29.71
N PRO A 222 19.34 -11.70 31.01
CA PRO A 222 20.09 -12.79 31.62
C PRO A 222 19.17 -14.00 31.86
N PHE A 223 18.94 -14.78 30.82
CA PHE A 223 18.45 -16.14 31.03
C PHE A 223 19.64 -17.09 31.15
N GLY A 224 19.94 -17.45 32.40
CA GLY A 224 20.78 -18.59 32.70
C GLY A 224 22.21 -18.54 32.17
N GLY A 225 23.10 -17.78 32.83
CA GLY A 225 24.56 -17.95 32.67
C GLY A 225 25.13 -17.53 31.33
N TYR A 226 24.88 -16.33 30.94
CA TYR A 226 25.24 -15.76 29.64
C TYR A 226 26.72 -15.32 29.59
N THR A 227 27.46 -15.73 28.55
CA THR A 227 28.89 -15.41 28.39
C THR A 227 29.26 -14.62 27.17
N ASP A 228 28.35 -14.37 26.24
CA ASP A 228 28.66 -13.74 24.94
C ASP A 228 27.93 -12.42 24.62
N GLY A 229 27.16 -11.86 25.54
CA GLY A 229 26.60 -10.52 25.42
C GLY A 229 25.48 -10.32 24.40
N ALA A 230 24.92 -11.40 23.81
CA ALA A 230 23.78 -11.28 22.90
C ALA A 230 22.44 -11.29 23.67
N GLY A 231 21.59 -10.30 23.41
CA GLY A 231 20.27 -10.16 24.04
C GLY A 231 19.17 -9.94 23.01
N LEU A 232 17.93 -10.25 23.39
CA LEU A 232 16.73 -9.91 22.60
C LEU A 232 16.19 -8.56 23.07
N VAL A 233 15.91 -7.66 22.11
CA VAL A 233 15.24 -6.39 22.37
C VAL A 233 13.83 -6.46 21.77
N TYR A 234 12.85 -6.00 22.55
CA TYR A 234 11.44 -5.95 22.15
C TYR A 234 11.11 -4.58 21.56
#